data_9ce24a004563868519a0c98de7dedb05
#
_entry.id   9ce24a004563868519a0c98de7dedb05
#
_cell.length_a   1.000
_cell.length_b   1.000
_cell.length_c   1.000
_cell.angle_alpha   90.00
_cell.angle_beta   90.00
_cell.angle_gamma   90.00
#
_symmetry.space_group_name_H-M   'P 1'
#
loop_
_entity.id
_entity.type
_entity.pdbx_description
1 polymer ?
#
loop_
_entity_poly.entity_id
_entity_poly.type
_entity_poly.pdbx_seq_one_letter_code
_entity_poly.pdbx_strand_id
1 'polypeptide(L)'
;MEAGSVLLVEDDADIREALTDVLRMERWTVEPAANGKLALDRLRNGPQPDLMLLDLMMPVMDGFELLEHLRGEPGPSTVVLSASRDVDRVREHPLVRATLGKPVEVGVLLGLLENLRRAELAARRQRRPASGNGTGG
;
A
#
# COMPACT_ATOMS: atom_id res chain seq x y z
N MET A 1 14.38 -11.63 8.97
CA MET A 1 14.26 -10.20 8.71
C MET A 1 12.94 -9.91 8.06
N GLU A 2 12.25 -8.89 8.53
CA GLU A 2 10.92 -8.55 7.97
C GLU A 2 11.03 -7.86 6.65
N ALA A 3 10.11 -8.14 5.76
CA ALA A 3 10.07 -7.47 4.47
C ALA A 3 9.59 -6.02 4.60
N GLY A 4 8.70 -5.75 5.53
CA GLY A 4 8.11 -4.43 5.74
C GLY A 4 6.66 -4.57 6.17
N SER A 5 5.95 -3.45 6.26
CA SER A 5 4.55 -3.46 6.67
C SER A 5 3.65 -3.09 5.50
N VAL A 6 2.51 -3.74 5.40
CA VAL A 6 1.53 -3.49 4.36
C VAL A 6 0.12 -3.44 4.95
N LEU A 7 -0.63 -2.43 4.55
CA LEU A 7 -2.06 -2.32 4.87
C LEU A 7 -2.82 -2.93 3.70
N LEU A 8 -3.55 -4.00 3.95
CA LEU A 8 -4.29 -4.71 2.91
C LEU A 8 -5.77 -4.35 3.02
N VAL A 9 -6.29 -3.63 2.02
CA VAL A 9 -7.65 -3.14 2.02
C VAL A 9 -8.45 -3.94 1.00
N GLU A 10 -9.27 -4.86 1.47
CA GLU A 10 -10.01 -5.81 0.64
C GLU A 10 -11.29 -6.22 1.39
N ASP A 11 -12.45 -6.05 0.75
CA ASP A 11 -13.71 -6.37 1.40
C ASP A 11 -14.06 -7.87 1.38
N ASP A 12 -13.60 -8.60 0.39
CA ASP A 12 -13.84 -10.03 0.31
C ASP A 12 -12.99 -10.74 1.37
N ALA A 13 -13.67 -11.37 2.34
CA ALA A 13 -12.97 -12.00 3.46
C ALA A 13 -12.05 -13.13 3.03
N ASP A 14 -12.45 -13.92 2.05
CA ASP A 14 -11.64 -15.04 1.59
C ASP A 14 -10.38 -14.56 0.88
N ILE A 15 -10.52 -13.56 0.02
CA ILE A 15 -9.37 -12.98 -0.69
C ILE A 15 -8.45 -12.28 0.32
N ARG A 16 -9.02 -11.54 1.25
CA ARG A 16 -8.24 -10.83 2.27
C ARG A 16 -7.43 -11.81 3.11
N GLU A 17 -8.04 -12.92 3.53
CA GLU A 17 -7.36 -13.92 4.34
C GLU A 17 -6.27 -14.61 3.54
N ALA A 18 -6.55 -14.99 2.29
CA ALA A 18 -5.58 -15.67 1.46
C ALA A 18 -4.36 -14.78 1.19
N LEU A 19 -4.58 -13.53 0.85
CA LEU A 19 -3.47 -12.59 0.62
C LEU A 19 -2.68 -12.31 1.89
N THR A 20 -3.38 -12.19 3.03
CA THR A 20 -2.72 -11.99 4.31
C THR A 20 -1.77 -13.15 4.60
N ASP A 21 -2.24 -14.38 4.39
CA ASP A 21 -1.42 -15.56 4.66
C ASP A 21 -0.19 -15.61 3.77
N VAL A 22 -0.36 -15.35 2.48
CA VAL A 22 0.75 -15.36 1.52
C VAL A 22 1.78 -14.29 1.89
N LEU A 23 1.32 -13.09 2.22
CA LEU A 23 2.22 -12.00 2.56
C LEU A 23 2.99 -12.29 3.85
N ARG A 24 2.31 -12.86 4.84
CA ARG A 24 2.98 -13.21 6.10
C ARG A 24 4.02 -14.30 5.90
N MET A 25 3.77 -15.23 4.99
CA MET A 25 4.77 -16.24 4.66
C MET A 25 6.03 -15.61 4.06
N GLU A 26 5.88 -14.48 3.38
CA GLU A 26 7.00 -13.73 2.82
C GLU A 26 7.53 -12.69 3.79
N ARG A 27 7.16 -12.80 5.05
CA ARG A 27 7.65 -11.99 6.17
C ARG A 27 7.15 -10.56 6.20
N TRP A 28 6.08 -10.25 5.49
CA TRP A 28 5.44 -8.95 5.62
C TRP A 28 4.62 -8.90 6.91
N THR A 29 4.65 -7.74 7.55
CA THR A 29 3.72 -7.45 8.64
C THR A 29 2.46 -6.92 7.97
N VAL A 30 1.33 -7.61 8.13
CA VAL A 30 0.12 -7.29 7.42
C VAL A 30 -0.97 -6.81 8.37
N GLU A 31 -1.56 -5.66 8.05
CA GLU A 31 -2.77 -5.22 8.73
C GLU A 31 -3.91 -5.26 7.71
N PRO A 32 -4.91 -6.11 7.91
CA PRO A 32 -6.05 -6.15 7.00
C PRO A 32 -7.10 -5.11 7.37
N ALA A 33 -7.77 -4.56 6.38
CA ALA A 33 -8.91 -3.67 6.57
C ALA A 33 -10.00 -4.08 5.58
N ALA A 34 -11.24 -4.13 6.05
CA ALA A 34 -12.34 -4.65 5.26
C ALA A 34 -13.00 -3.61 4.34
N ASN A 35 -12.66 -2.34 4.50
CA ASN A 35 -13.18 -1.28 3.63
C ASN A 35 -12.33 -0.02 3.75
N GLY A 36 -12.64 0.97 2.92
CA GLY A 36 -11.87 2.19 2.89
C GLY A 36 -11.95 3.02 4.16
N LYS A 37 -13.08 2.97 4.86
CA LYS A 37 -13.23 3.74 6.09
C LYS A 37 -12.32 3.22 7.19
N LEU A 38 -12.27 1.90 7.35
CA LEU A 38 -11.37 1.29 8.34
C LEU A 38 -9.92 1.57 7.98
N ALA A 39 -9.59 1.52 6.70
CA ALA A 39 -8.24 1.84 6.24
C ALA A 39 -7.89 3.30 6.54
N LEU A 40 -8.80 4.22 6.27
CA LEU A 40 -8.58 5.64 6.51
C LEU A 40 -8.36 5.91 8.00
N ASP A 41 -9.21 5.31 8.85
CA ASP A 41 -9.06 5.45 10.29
C ASP A 41 -7.71 4.93 10.75
N ARG A 42 -7.26 3.80 10.21
CA ARG A 42 -5.97 3.23 10.56
C ARG A 42 -4.81 4.15 10.13
N LEU A 43 -4.90 4.70 8.93
CA LEU A 43 -3.85 5.58 8.41
C LEU A 43 -3.72 6.86 9.22
N ARG A 44 -4.83 7.34 9.78
CA ARG A 44 -4.85 8.56 10.57
C ARG A 44 -4.51 8.35 12.04
N ASN A 45 -4.48 7.09 12.48
CA ASN A 45 -4.27 6.76 13.89
C ASN A 45 -3.17 5.74 14.06
N GLY A 46 -1.95 6.15 13.85
CA GLY A 46 -0.80 5.27 14.04
C GLY A 46 0.28 5.47 13.00
N PRO A 47 1.36 4.71 13.10
CA PRO A 47 2.47 4.85 12.16
C PRO A 47 2.04 4.43 10.75
N GLN A 48 2.60 5.09 9.75
CA GLN A 48 2.29 4.77 8.37
C GLN A 48 2.86 3.41 7.99
N PRO A 49 2.07 2.55 7.33
CA PRO A 49 2.64 1.33 6.76
C PRO A 49 3.58 1.68 5.61
N ASP A 50 4.46 0.77 5.27
CA ASP A 50 5.36 0.99 4.13
C ASP A 50 4.60 1.03 2.82
N LEU A 51 3.65 0.12 2.66
CA LEU A 51 2.86 0.01 1.43
C LEU A 51 1.39 -0.22 1.75
N MET A 52 0.53 0.05 0.78
CA MET A 52 -0.89 -0.28 0.88
C MET A 52 -1.29 -1.05 -0.37
N LEU A 53 -2.02 -2.15 -0.19
CA LEU A 53 -2.70 -2.84 -1.28
C LEU A 53 -4.15 -2.45 -1.19
N LEU A 54 -4.71 -1.94 -2.28
CA LEU A 54 -6.04 -1.35 -2.25
C LEU A 54 -6.93 -1.87 -3.35
N ASP A 55 -8.03 -2.52 -2.97
CA ASP A 55 -9.10 -2.87 -3.90
C ASP A 55 -9.96 -1.62 -4.13
N LEU A 56 -10.37 -1.39 -5.34
CA LEU A 56 -11.19 -0.21 -5.65
C LEU A 56 -12.68 -0.40 -5.34
N MET A 57 -13.20 -1.61 -5.53
CA MET A 57 -14.63 -1.84 -5.41
C MET A 57 -14.99 -2.47 -4.08
N MET A 58 -15.46 -1.64 -3.14
CA MET A 58 -15.80 -2.08 -1.79
C MET A 58 -17.02 -1.31 -1.28
N PRO A 59 -17.81 -1.91 -0.39
CA PRO A 59 -18.92 -1.19 0.24
C PRO A 59 -18.41 -0.21 1.30
N VAL A 60 -19.27 0.63 1.79
CA VAL A 60 -19.04 1.65 2.83
C VAL A 60 -18.19 2.80 2.30
N MET A 61 -16.93 2.56 2.03
CA MET A 61 -16.04 3.52 1.36
C MET A 61 -15.17 2.72 0.40
N ASP A 62 -15.27 3.02 -0.89
CA ASP A 62 -14.49 2.30 -1.88
C ASP A 62 -13.07 2.89 -2.01
N GLY A 63 -12.26 2.28 -2.87
CA GLY A 63 -10.88 2.71 -3.04
C GLY A 63 -10.73 4.09 -3.65
N PHE A 64 -11.64 4.47 -4.54
CA PHE A 64 -11.61 5.81 -5.13
C PHE A 64 -11.84 6.87 -4.05
N GLU A 65 -12.81 6.63 -3.18
CA GLU A 65 -13.13 7.55 -2.09
C GLU A 65 -11.99 7.64 -1.08
N LEU A 66 -11.39 6.49 -0.76
CA LEU A 66 -10.25 6.47 0.13
C LEU A 66 -9.10 7.33 -0.42
N LEU A 67 -8.75 7.11 -1.68
CA LEU A 67 -7.68 7.88 -2.31
C LEU A 67 -8.01 9.37 -2.35
N GLU A 68 -9.27 9.71 -2.56
CA GLU A 68 -9.68 11.11 -2.57
C GLU A 68 -9.48 11.75 -1.20
N HIS A 69 -9.82 11.02 -0.13
CA HIS A 69 -9.58 11.51 1.23
C HIS A 69 -8.09 11.71 1.54
N LEU A 70 -7.23 10.93 0.87
CA LEU A 70 -5.79 11.01 1.11
C LEU A 70 -5.08 12.02 0.20
N ARG A 71 -5.83 12.67 -0.69
CA ARG A 71 -5.24 13.63 -1.62
C ARG A 71 -4.65 14.82 -0.85
N GLY A 72 -3.40 15.13 -1.15
CA GLY A 72 -2.72 16.23 -0.47
C GLY A 72 -2.14 15.87 0.89
N GLU A 73 -2.30 14.62 1.33
CA GLU A 73 -1.73 14.15 2.61
C GLU A 73 -0.60 13.17 2.33
N PRO A 74 0.39 13.10 3.20
CA PRO A 74 1.39 12.04 3.09
C PRO A 74 0.70 10.70 3.39
N GLY A 75 1.14 9.67 2.70
CA GLY A 75 0.58 8.34 2.89
C GLY A 75 1.47 7.29 2.27
N PRO A 76 1.08 6.01 2.40
CA PRO A 76 1.91 4.92 1.90
C PRO A 76 1.85 4.80 0.38
N SER A 77 2.94 4.34 -0.23
CA SER A 77 2.93 3.96 -1.63
C SER A 77 1.88 2.87 -1.82
N THR A 78 1.05 3.03 -2.83
CA THR A 78 -0.14 2.20 -2.99
C THR A 78 -0.11 1.40 -4.28
N VAL A 79 -0.45 0.11 -4.19
CA VAL A 79 -0.70 -0.75 -5.34
C VAL A 79 -2.20 -0.99 -5.38
N VAL A 80 -2.82 -0.62 -6.49
CA VAL A 80 -4.26 -0.78 -6.66
C VAL A 80 -4.54 -2.12 -7.33
N LEU A 81 -5.45 -2.90 -6.76
CA LEU A 81 -5.90 -4.17 -7.30
C LEU A 81 -7.33 -3.99 -7.78
N SER A 82 -7.61 -4.27 -9.04
CA SER A 82 -8.97 -4.05 -9.52
C SER A 82 -9.31 -4.90 -10.73
N ALA A 83 -10.57 -5.36 -10.76
CA ALA A 83 -11.14 -5.97 -11.96
C ALA A 83 -11.70 -4.91 -12.89
N SER A 84 -11.75 -3.66 -12.45
CA SER A 84 -12.37 -2.58 -13.19
C SER A 84 -11.39 -1.95 -14.19
N ARG A 85 -11.93 -1.44 -15.29
CA ARG A 85 -11.14 -0.66 -16.23
C ARG A 85 -10.94 0.78 -15.74
N ASP A 86 -11.60 1.14 -14.65
CA ASP A 86 -11.51 2.49 -14.12
C ASP A 86 -10.19 2.79 -13.40
N VAL A 87 -9.22 1.88 -13.49
CA VAL A 87 -7.91 2.09 -12.88
C VAL A 87 -7.23 3.36 -13.39
N ASP A 88 -7.56 3.79 -14.60
CA ASP A 88 -6.96 5.01 -15.16
C ASP A 88 -7.31 6.24 -14.34
N ARG A 89 -8.44 6.21 -13.65
CA ARG A 89 -8.86 7.32 -12.78
C ARG A 89 -7.94 7.52 -11.58
N VAL A 90 -7.22 6.48 -11.20
CA VAL A 90 -6.37 6.55 -10.00
C VAL A 90 -4.88 6.59 -10.31
N ARG A 91 -4.49 6.31 -11.54
CA ARG A 91 -3.05 6.24 -11.89
C ARG A 91 -2.29 7.53 -11.65
N GLU A 92 -2.98 8.66 -11.74
CA GLU A 92 -2.34 9.95 -11.53
C GLU A 92 -2.28 10.37 -10.08
N HIS A 93 -2.91 9.60 -9.20
CA HIS A 93 -2.87 9.93 -7.76
C HIS A 93 -1.43 9.78 -7.25
N PRO A 94 -0.93 10.75 -6.48
CA PRO A 94 0.48 10.72 -6.05
C PRO A 94 0.90 9.49 -5.28
N LEU A 95 -0.03 8.84 -4.57
CA LEU A 95 0.31 7.65 -3.79
C LEU A 95 0.30 6.37 -4.62
N VAL A 96 -0.37 6.36 -5.78
CA VAL A 96 -0.49 5.14 -6.59
C VAL A 96 0.78 4.90 -7.38
N ARG A 97 1.46 3.80 -7.11
CA ARG A 97 2.71 3.43 -7.76
C ARG A 97 2.52 2.38 -8.83
N ALA A 98 1.47 1.58 -8.72
CA ALA A 98 1.20 0.53 -9.70
C ALA A 98 -0.24 0.08 -9.60
N THR A 99 -0.74 -0.52 -10.67
CA THR A 99 -2.06 -1.13 -10.69
C THR A 99 -1.92 -2.57 -11.21
N LEU A 100 -2.64 -3.49 -10.60
CA LEU A 100 -2.68 -4.89 -11.04
C LEU A 100 -4.12 -5.30 -11.26
N GLY A 101 -4.36 -6.04 -12.34
CA GLY A 101 -5.69 -6.55 -12.62
C GLY A 101 -6.02 -7.76 -11.77
N LYS A 102 -7.31 -7.98 -11.52
CA LYS A 102 -7.78 -9.20 -10.88
C LYS A 102 -8.21 -10.21 -11.93
N PRO A 103 -7.98 -11.50 -11.73
CA PRO A 103 -7.38 -12.11 -10.55
C PRO A 103 -5.89 -11.82 -10.45
N VAL A 104 -5.41 -11.64 -9.21
CA VAL A 104 -4.03 -11.26 -8.96
C VAL A 104 -3.11 -12.47 -9.10
N GLU A 105 -2.04 -12.30 -9.87
CA GLU A 105 -1.00 -13.31 -9.96
C GLU A 105 -0.04 -13.07 -8.80
N VAL A 106 0.00 -14.00 -7.86
CA VAL A 106 0.70 -13.82 -6.60
C VAL A 106 2.19 -13.56 -6.77
N GLY A 107 2.85 -14.29 -7.68
CA GLY A 107 4.28 -14.08 -7.90
C GLY A 107 4.58 -12.68 -8.40
N VAL A 108 3.74 -12.16 -9.30
CA VAL A 108 3.88 -10.80 -9.81
C VAL A 108 3.70 -9.78 -8.70
N LEU A 109 2.68 -10.00 -7.87
CA LEU A 109 2.40 -9.11 -6.74
C LEU A 109 3.58 -9.07 -5.77
N LEU A 110 4.08 -10.24 -5.38
CA LEU A 110 5.19 -10.29 -4.41
C LEU A 110 6.45 -9.61 -4.96
N GLY A 111 6.76 -9.82 -6.22
CA GLY A 111 7.91 -9.17 -6.85
C GLY A 111 7.76 -7.66 -6.89
N LEU A 112 6.56 -7.18 -7.20
CA LEU A 112 6.28 -5.76 -7.25
C LEU A 112 6.42 -5.11 -5.88
N LEU A 113 5.86 -5.75 -4.84
CA LEU A 113 5.95 -5.22 -3.49
C LEU A 113 7.40 -5.13 -3.02
N GLU A 114 8.19 -6.14 -3.33
CA GLU A 114 9.60 -6.15 -2.97
C GLU A 114 10.35 -5.00 -3.66
N ASN A 115 10.09 -4.79 -4.94
CA ASN A 115 10.72 -3.71 -5.69
C ASN A 115 10.31 -2.33 -5.14
N LEU A 116 9.05 -2.15 -4.81
CA LEU A 116 8.56 -0.89 -4.27
C LEU A 116 9.16 -0.63 -2.88
N ARG A 117 9.31 -1.67 -2.07
CA ARG A 117 9.91 -1.50 -0.76
C ARG A 117 11.36 -1.08 -0.88
N ARG A 118 12.09 -1.67 -1.81
CA ARG A 118 13.48 -1.27 -2.05
C ARG A 118 13.58 0.18 -2.49
N ALA A 119 12.67 0.60 -3.36
CA ALA A 119 12.64 1.98 -3.83
C ALA A 119 12.32 2.94 -2.69
N GLU A 120 11.41 2.55 -1.79
CA GLU A 120 11.07 3.37 -0.63
C GLU A 120 12.27 3.51 0.31
N LEU A 121 12.98 2.43 0.54
CA LEU A 121 14.16 2.47 1.40
C LEU A 121 15.27 3.34 0.80
N ALA A 122 15.48 3.25 -0.51
CA ALA A 122 16.47 4.06 -1.19
C ALA A 122 16.09 5.54 -1.12
N ALA A 123 14.81 5.86 -1.30
CA ALA A 123 14.33 7.24 -1.22
C ALA A 123 14.51 7.80 0.19
N ARG A 124 14.27 6.99 1.21
CA ARG A 124 14.49 7.42 2.60
C ARG A 124 15.95 7.72 2.87
N ARG A 125 16.87 6.93 2.34
CA ARG A 125 18.29 7.16 2.50
C ARG A 125 18.71 8.49 1.86
N GLN A 126 18.17 8.77 0.68
CA GLN A 126 18.50 10.01 -0.01
C GLN A 126 17.94 11.23 0.69
N ARG A 127 16.79 11.07 1.38
CA ARG A 127 16.18 12.20 2.10
C ARG A 127 16.83 12.45 3.46
N ARG A 128 17.66 11.53 3.93
CA ARG A 128 18.32 11.72 5.19
C ARG A 128 19.23 12.93 5.15
N PRO A 129 19.16 13.79 6.14
CA PRO A 129 20.04 14.96 6.15
C PRO A 129 21.49 14.57 6.17
N ALA A 130 22.27 15.21 5.35
CA ALA A 130 23.68 14.96 5.33
C ALA A 130 24.32 15.38 6.61
N SER A 131 23.69 16.26 7.31
CA SER A 131 24.19 16.67 8.57
C SER A 131 24.43 15.55 9.42
N GLY A 132 23.79 14.55 9.11
CA GLY A 132 24.20 13.54 9.87
C GLY A 132 25.59 13.59 9.92
N ASN A 133 26.12 14.29 9.13
CA ASN A 133 27.37 14.30 9.23
C ASN A 133 27.90 15.41 9.48
N GLY A 134 27.63 15.71 9.70
CA GLY A 134 28.18 16.53 10.03
C GLY A 134 28.56 17.23 10.31
N THR A 135 28.51 17.38 10.41
CA THR A 135 28.88 17.93 10.70
C THR A 135 29.44 18.24 11.22
N GLY A 136 29.54 18.05 11.17
CA GLY A 136 30.01 18.33 11.60
C GLY A 136 30.64 18.69 11.65
N GLY A 137 30.69 18.78 11.41
CA GLY A 137 31.33 19.25 11.59
C GLY A 137 31.38 19.53 11.75
#